data_a301e307e95ce467866a57150f1870b7
#
_entry.id   a301e307e95ce467866a57150f1870b7
#
_cell.length_a   1.000
_cell.length_b   1.000
_cell.length_c   1.000
_cell.angle_alpha   90.00
_cell.angle_beta   90.00
_cell.angle_gamma   90.00
#
_symmetry.space_group_name_H-M   'P 1'
#
loop_
_entity.id
_entity.type
_entity.pdbx_description
1 polymer ?
#
loop_
_entity_poly.entity_id
_entity_poly.type
_entity_poly.pdbx_seq_one_letter_code
_entity_poly.pdbx_strand_id
1 'polypeptide(L)'
;MQKKIVKGFTLIELLVVMAIISILSGTGIVAYNSYTSAAKEVATKANHTKIINNMESEFAKCKLDKSSKIFNSHKCDSSNRPSTTTINNYVNSLGLKNPYDKTQKVAQSNVCTSGSIAITEKEVGSYDVAYASIKKQKKQTSLVSSGWSENYS
;
A
#
# COMPACT_ATOMS: atom_id res chain seq x y z
N MET A 1 -12.49 56.07 36.28
CA MET A 1 -11.67 55.07 35.48
C MET A 1 -11.45 53.85 36.38
N GLN A 2 -12.09 52.71 36.07
CA GLN A 2 -11.86 51.45 36.80
C GLN A 2 -10.62 50.76 36.26
N LYS A 3 -9.63 50.59 37.11
CA LYS A 3 -8.39 49.88 36.78
C LYS A 3 -8.68 48.38 36.73
N LYS A 4 -8.68 47.80 35.52
CA LYS A 4 -8.87 46.34 35.30
C LYS A 4 -7.63 45.61 35.86
N ILE A 5 -7.80 44.88 36.95
CA ILE A 5 -6.73 44.08 37.54
C ILE A 5 -6.57 42.84 36.65
N VAL A 6 -5.48 42.76 35.89
CA VAL A 6 -5.10 41.57 35.13
C VAL A 6 -4.43 40.61 36.13
N LYS A 7 -5.10 39.48 36.38
CA LYS A 7 -4.49 38.40 37.18
C LYS A 7 -3.41 37.71 36.34
N GLY A 8 -2.17 37.77 36.77
CA GLY A 8 -1.05 37.05 36.19
C GLY A 8 -1.03 35.59 36.68
N PHE A 9 -0.45 34.71 35.90
CA PHE A 9 -0.20 33.31 36.27
C PHE A 9 0.80 33.24 37.44
N THR A 10 0.54 32.33 38.38
CA THR A 10 1.48 32.05 39.46
C THR A 10 2.59 31.10 38.98
N LEU A 11 3.77 31.16 39.56
CA LEU A 11 4.91 30.32 39.23
C LEU A 11 4.60 28.83 39.47
N ILE A 12 3.82 28.52 40.49
CA ILE A 12 3.40 27.16 40.83
C ILE A 12 2.42 26.56 39.82
N GLU A 13 1.49 27.37 39.29
CA GLU A 13 0.57 26.92 38.22
C GLU A 13 1.33 26.52 36.98
N LEU A 14 2.36 27.28 36.59
CA LEU A 14 3.19 26.93 35.44
C LEU A 14 4.00 25.64 35.69
N LEU A 15 4.56 25.48 36.90
CA LEU A 15 5.36 24.31 37.25
C LEU A 15 4.51 23.02 37.24
N VAL A 16 3.30 23.05 37.78
CA VAL A 16 2.39 21.89 37.78
C VAL A 16 1.98 21.51 36.36
N VAL A 17 1.66 22.46 35.50
CA VAL A 17 1.30 22.19 34.10
C VAL A 17 2.46 21.55 33.35
N MET A 18 3.69 22.06 33.52
CA MET A 18 4.85 21.47 32.88
C MET A 18 5.16 20.04 33.36
N ALA A 19 4.94 19.76 34.65
CA ALA A 19 5.09 18.44 35.22
C ALA A 19 4.09 17.44 34.60
N ILE A 20 2.82 17.81 34.46
CA ILE A 20 1.77 16.97 33.87
C ILE A 20 2.06 16.71 32.40
N ILE A 21 2.41 17.74 31.62
CA ILE A 21 2.74 17.60 30.19
C ILE A 21 3.94 16.66 30.01
N SER A 22 4.95 16.74 30.85
CA SER A 22 6.13 15.88 30.79
C SER A 22 5.80 14.39 30.97
N ILE A 23 4.91 14.07 31.91
CA ILE A 23 4.45 12.69 32.15
C ILE A 23 3.61 12.19 30.97
N LEU A 24 2.67 12.99 30.48
CA LEU A 24 1.79 12.61 29.36
C LEU A 24 2.57 12.44 28.04
N SER A 25 3.59 13.25 27.80
CA SER A 25 4.41 13.16 26.59
C SER A 25 5.15 11.84 26.49
N GLY A 26 5.64 11.29 27.60
CA GLY A 26 6.36 10.00 27.62
C GLY A 26 5.49 8.82 27.18
N THR A 27 4.25 8.76 27.63
CA THR A 27 3.31 7.68 27.28
C THR A 27 2.71 7.85 25.87
N GLY A 28 2.49 9.10 25.45
CA GLY A 28 1.90 9.44 24.15
C GLY A 28 2.73 9.00 22.96
N ILE A 29 4.06 9.15 23.02
CA ILE A 29 4.96 8.78 21.92
C ILE A 29 4.91 7.29 21.61
N VAL A 30 4.92 6.43 22.64
CA VAL A 30 4.89 4.97 22.45
C VAL A 30 3.57 4.52 21.84
N ALA A 31 2.45 5.04 22.32
CA ALA A 31 1.12 4.74 21.78
C ALA A 31 0.98 5.22 20.32
N TYR A 32 1.46 6.42 20.01
CA TYR A 32 1.43 6.98 18.66
C TYR A 32 2.25 6.13 17.66
N ASN A 33 3.44 5.70 18.04
CA ASN A 33 4.29 4.86 17.17
C ASN A 33 3.64 3.50 16.89
N SER A 34 3.01 2.89 17.88
CA SER A 34 2.27 1.64 17.70
C SER A 34 1.08 1.82 16.76
N TYR A 35 0.30 2.87 16.95
CA TYR A 35 -0.85 3.20 16.11
C TYR A 35 -0.45 3.47 14.65
N THR A 36 0.57 4.29 14.42
CA THR A 36 1.04 4.61 13.07
C THR A 36 1.60 3.38 12.35
N SER A 37 2.30 2.49 13.06
CA SER A 37 2.78 1.22 12.49
C SER A 37 1.62 0.30 12.06
N ALA A 38 0.58 0.18 12.91
CA ALA A 38 -0.61 -0.60 12.57
C ALA A 38 -1.36 -0.01 11.37
N ALA A 39 -1.51 1.32 11.33
CA ALA A 39 -2.16 2.02 10.22
C ALA A 39 -1.43 1.80 8.88
N LYS A 40 -0.10 1.82 8.88
CA LYS A 40 0.71 1.53 7.68
C LYS A 40 0.53 0.09 7.20
N GLU A 41 0.42 -0.87 8.11
CA GLU A 41 0.14 -2.26 7.76
C GLU A 41 -1.23 -2.41 7.10
N VAL A 42 -2.27 -1.82 7.68
CA VAL A 42 -3.62 -1.82 7.13
C VAL A 42 -3.65 -1.17 5.74
N ALA A 43 -2.98 -0.03 5.57
CA ALA A 43 -2.87 0.64 4.27
C ALA A 43 -2.15 -0.22 3.22
N THR A 44 -1.11 -0.98 3.61
CA THR A 44 -0.44 -1.91 2.70
C THR A 44 -1.37 -3.05 2.27
N LYS A 45 -2.15 -3.61 3.20
CA LYS A 45 -3.16 -4.65 2.89
C LYS A 45 -4.24 -4.11 1.95
N ALA A 46 -4.70 -2.89 2.19
CA ALA A 46 -5.69 -2.24 1.33
C ALA A 46 -5.15 -2.01 -0.10
N ASN A 47 -3.90 -1.57 -0.23
CA ASN A 47 -3.23 -1.46 -1.53
C ASN A 47 -3.14 -2.81 -2.24
N HIS A 48 -2.75 -3.86 -1.52
CA HIS A 48 -2.67 -5.23 -2.06
C HIS A 48 -4.03 -5.70 -2.61
N THR A 49 -5.10 -5.61 -1.81
CA THR A 49 -6.46 -5.97 -2.26
C THR A 49 -6.90 -5.15 -3.47
N LYS A 50 -6.61 -3.84 -3.46
CA LYS A 50 -6.96 -2.96 -4.58
C LYS A 50 -6.22 -3.35 -5.87
N ILE A 51 -4.96 -3.73 -5.78
CA ILE A 51 -4.17 -4.18 -6.94
C ILE A 51 -4.74 -5.49 -7.50
N ILE A 52 -5.06 -6.46 -6.63
CA ILE A 52 -5.67 -7.72 -7.06
C ILE A 52 -6.97 -7.47 -7.80
N ASN A 53 -7.89 -6.72 -7.21
CA ASN A 53 -9.18 -6.41 -7.82
C ASN A 53 -9.03 -5.69 -9.16
N ASN A 54 -8.06 -4.78 -9.29
CA ASN A 54 -7.76 -4.12 -10.56
C ASN A 54 -7.19 -5.10 -11.60
N MET A 55 -6.26 -5.97 -11.22
CA MET A 55 -5.71 -6.99 -12.13
C MET A 55 -6.80 -7.94 -12.62
N GLU A 56 -7.65 -8.44 -11.71
CA GLU A 56 -8.78 -9.31 -12.06
C GLU A 56 -9.76 -8.61 -13.01
N SER A 57 -10.07 -7.34 -12.75
CA SER A 57 -10.91 -6.53 -13.63
C SER A 57 -10.31 -6.35 -15.03
N GLU A 58 -9.00 -6.07 -15.11
CA GLU A 58 -8.31 -5.95 -16.39
C GLU A 58 -8.32 -7.29 -17.17
N PHE A 59 -8.03 -8.41 -16.51
CA PHE A 59 -8.11 -9.72 -17.15
C PHE A 59 -9.53 -10.12 -17.55
N ALA A 60 -10.55 -9.72 -16.76
CA ALA A 60 -11.95 -9.96 -17.12
C ALA A 60 -12.35 -9.23 -18.41
N LYS A 61 -11.82 -8.04 -18.67
CA LYS A 61 -12.04 -7.34 -19.96
C LYS A 61 -11.58 -8.18 -21.14
N CYS A 62 -10.42 -8.83 -21.05
CA CYS A 62 -9.91 -9.70 -22.11
C CYS A 62 -10.78 -10.94 -22.35
N LYS A 63 -11.46 -11.44 -21.31
CA LYS A 63 -12.39 -12.56 -21.47
C LYS A 63 -13.66 -12.16 -22.20
N LEU A 64 -14.11 -10.92 -21.99
CA LEU A 64 -15.33 -10.39 -22.63
C LEU A 64 -15.08 -9.90 -24.06
N ASP A 65 -13.95 -9.24 -24.28
CA ASP A 65 -13.59 -8.67 -25.58
C ASP A 65 -12.10 -8.80 -25.85
N LYS A 66 -11.75 -9.68 -26.77
CA LYS A 66 -10.36 -9.93 -27.20
C LYS A 66 -9.75 -8.76 -27.97
N SER A 67 -10.55 -7.83 -28.46
CA SER A 67 -10.07 -6.63 -29.16
C SER A 67 -9.68 -5.50 -28.21
N SER A 68 -10.07 -5.62 -26.94
CA SER A 68 -9.81 -4.58 -25.94
C SER A 68 -8.33 -4.51 -25.53
N LYS A 69 -7.97 -3.41 -24.88
CA LYS A 69 -6.64 -3.21 -24.32
C LYS A 69 -6.72 -3.21 -22.79
N ILE A 70 -5.75 -3.86 -22.16
CA ILE A 70 -5.57 -3.91 -20.71
C ILE A 70 -4.26 -3.25 -20.30
N PHE A 71 -4.10 -2.93 -19.03
CA PHE A 71 -2.89 -2.32 -18.47
C PHE A 71 -2.39 -1.13 -19.30
N ASN A 72 -3.29 -0.21 -19.65
CA ASN A 72 -3.13 0.99 -20.47
C ASN A 72 -2.89 0.73 -21.97
N SER A 73 -2.15 -0.28 -22.39
CA SER A 73 -1.76 -0.44 -23.80
C SER A 73 -1.65 -1.86 -24.29
N HIS A 74 -1.66 -2.83 -23.40
CA HIS A 74 -1.45 -4.23 -23.77
C HIS A 74 -2.71 -4.82 -24.46
N LYS A 75 -2.56 -5.39 -25.66
CA LYS A 75 -3.67 -6.01 -26.37
C LYS A 75 -4.03 -7.37 -25.76
N CYS A 76 -5.32 -7.69 -25.76
CA CYS A 76 -5.84 -8.99 -25.34
C CYS A 76 -5.63 -10.08 -26.40
N ASP A 77 -4.42 -10.21 -26.92
CA ASP A 77 -4.07 -11.22 -27.89
C ASP A 77 -3.51 -12.46 -27.19
N SER A 78 -3.96 -13.65 -27.62
CA SER A 78 -3.56 -14.92 -27.03
C SER A 78 -2.07 -15.24 -27.19
N SER A 79 -1.41 -14.63 -28.18
CA SER A 79 0.01 -14.84 -28.46
C SER A 79 0.95 -13.99 -27.59
N ASN A 80 0.44 -12.96 -26.92
CA ASN A 80 1.29 -12.00 -26.19
C ASN A 80 0.72 -11.70 -24.80
N ARG A 81 1.35 -12.22 -23.76
CA ARG A 81 0.94 -12.01 -22.38
C ARG A 81 1.55 -10.72 -21.82
N PRO A 82 0.85 -10.03 -20.90
CA PRO A 82 1.43 -8.90 -20.23
C PRO A 82 2.61 -9.33 -19.36
N SER A 83 3.77 -8.74 -19.58
CA SER A 83 4.93 -8.96 -18.72
C SER A 83 4.71 -8.37 -17.32
N THR A 84 5.42 -8.88 -16.32
CA THR A 84 5.41 -8.31 -14.97
C THR A 84 5.79 -6.82 -14.97
N THR A 85 6.67 -6.40 -15.88
CA THR A 85 7.03 -4.99 -16.07
C THR A 85 5.83 -4.15 -16.53
N THR A 86 5.04 -4.65 -17.48
CA THR A 86 3.83 -3.96 -17.96
C THR A 86 2.82 -3.80 -16.82
N ILE A 87 2.58 -4.86 -16.06
CA ILE A 87 1.67 -4.84 -14.92
C ILE A 87 2.18 -3.89 -13.83
N ASN A 88 3.47 -3.91 -13.48
CA ASN A 88 4.06 -3.01 -12.50
C ASN A 88 3.94 -1.54 -12.91
N ASN A 89 4.15 -1.22 -14.18
CA ASN A 89 3.99 0.14 -14.71
C ASN A 89 2.53 0.61 -14.59
N TYR A 90 1.60 -0.25 -14.93
CA TYR A 90 0.17 0.02 -14.77
C TYR A 90 -0.19 0.26 -13.30
N VAL A 91 0.21 -0.64 -12.40
CA VAL A 91 -0.07 -0.50 -10.96
C VAL A 91 0.51 0.78 -10.39
N ASN A 92 1.72 1.15 -10.80
CA ASN A 92 2.35 2.40 -10.37
C ASN A 92 1.63 3.64 -10.94
N SER A 93 0.92 3.52 -12.08
CA SER A 93 0.09 4.61 -12.63
C SER A 93 -1.23 4.81 -11.89
N LEU A 94 -1.68 3.86 -11.05
CA LEU A 94 -2.90 3.97 -10.23
C LEU A 94 -2.81 5.02 -9.11
N GLY A 95 -1.66 5.66 -8.92
CA GLY A 95 -1.46 6.69 -7.90
C GLY A 95 -1.40 6.16 -6.47
N LEU A 96 -1.28 4.85 -6.28
CA LEU A 96 -1.09 4.24 -4.96
C LEU A 96 0.28 4.62 -4.41
N LYS A 97 0.35 4.88 -3.11
CA LYS A 97 1.61 5.25 -2.43
C LYS A 97 2.02 4.19 -1.44
N ASN A 98 3.34 3.98 -1.33
CA ASN A 98 3.89 3.14 -0.26
C ASN A 98 3.66 3.84 1.09
N PRO A 99 2.97 3.19 2.06
CA PRO A 99 2.69 3.79 3.37
C PRO A 99 3.92 4.01 4.24
N TYR A 100 5.00 3.29 3.99
CA TYR A 100 6.25 3.39 4.75
C TYR A 100 7.23 4.39 4.15
N ASP A 101 7.27 4.47 2.82
CA ASP A 101 8.16 5.38 2.10
C ASP A 101 7.47 5.91 0.84
N LYS A 102 7.06 7.17 0.87
CA LYS A 102 6.33 7.82 -0.23
C LYS A 102 7.17 8.02 -1.49
N THR A 103 8.49 7.88 -1.40
CA THR A 103 9.42 8.02 -2.52
C THR A 103 9.54 6.72 -3.31
N GLN A 104 9.22 5.59 -2.69
CA GLN A 104 9.28 4.27 -3.32
C GLN A 104 8.00 3.96 -4.09
N LYS A 105 8.17 3.26 -5.22
CA LYS A 105 7.06 2.72 -6.00
C LYS A 105 6.34 1.63 -5.21
N VAL A 106 5.02 1.55 -5.37
CA VAL A 106 4.20 0.53 -4.70
C VAL A 106 4.43 -0.84 -5.33
N ALA A 107 4.45 -0.95 -6.65
CA ALA A 107 4.70 -2.21 -7.34
C ALA A 107 6.18 -2.31 -7.76
N GLN A 108 6.80 -3.43 -7.39
CA GLN A 108 8.19 -3.75 -7.72
C GLN A 108 8.30 -5.22 -8.19
N SER A 109 9.25 -5.49 -9.08
CA SER A 109 9.52 -6.86 -9.53
C SER A 109 10.47 -7.55 -8.54
N ASN A 110 10.10 -8.71 -8.07
CA ASN A 110 10.93 -9.64 -7.28
C ASN A 110 11.46 -9.11 -5.92
N VAL A 111 11.12 -7.91 -5.49
CA VAL A 111 11.58 -7.33 -4.23
C VAL A 111 10.39 -6.89 -3.38
N CYS A 112 10.28 -7.48 -2.19
CA CYS A 112 9.31 -7.03 -1.18
C CYS A 112 10.02 -6.17 -0.14
N THR A 113 10.06 -4.86 -0.36
CA THR A 113 10.39 -3.90 0.70
C THR A 113 9.13 -3.55 1.50
N SER A 114 9.30 -3.04 2.72
CA SER A 114 8.16 -2.67 3.57
C SER A 114 7.18 -1.74 2.86
N GLY A 115 5.92 -2.14 2.79
CA GLY A 115 4.85 -1.39 2.13
C GLY A 115 4.83 -1.48 0.60
N SER A 116 5.77 -2.18 -0.03
CA SER A 116 5.73 -2.48 -1.45
C SER A 116 5.02 -3.81 -1.72
N ILE A 117 4.62 -4.00 -2.97
CA ILE A 117 3.94 -5.17 -3.47
C ILE A 117 4.77 -5.74 -4.61
N ALA A 118 5.20 -6.99 -4.46
CA ALA A 118 5.90 -7.72 -5.51
C ALA A 118 4.88 -8.47 -6.38
N ILE A 119 5.01 -8.31 -7.69
CA ILE A 119 4.22 -9.05 -8.67
C ILE A 119 5.19 -9.93 -9.42
N THR A 120 4.99 -11.25 -9.32
CA THR A 120 5.84 -12.26 -9.97
C THR A 120 4.97 -13.21 -10.79
N GLU A 121 5.43 -13.59 -11.95
CA GLU A 121 4.80 -14.65 -12.72
C GLU A 121 5.21 -15.99 -12.11
N LYS A 122 4.24 -16.84 -11.79
CA LYS A 122 4.45 -18.14 -11.15
C LYS A 122 4.36 -19.27 -12.16
N GLU A 123 3.29 -19.26 -12.94
CA GLU A 123 3.01 -20.21 -14.00
C GLU A 123 2.46 -19.47 -15.20
N VAL A 124 2.36 -20.15 -16.32
CA VAL A 124 1.82 -19.57 -17.54
C VAL A 124 0.44 -18.96 -17.31
N GLY A 125 0.40 -17.62 -17.29
CA GLY A 125 -0.85 -16.87 -17.11
C GLY A 125 -1.34 -16.71 -15.68
N SER A 126 -0.53 -17.07 -14.67
CA SER A 126 -0.84 -16.76 -13.27
C SER A 126 0.25 -15.87 -12.65
N TYR A 127 -0.19 -14.94 -11.80
CA TYR A 127 0.68 -13.97 -11.14
C TYR A 127 0.52 -14.03 -9.62
N ASP A 128 1.63 -14.14 -8.92
CA ASP A 128 1.66 -13.99 -7.46
C ASP A 128 1.79 -12.51 -7.11
N VAL A 129 0.89 -12.06 -6.25
CA VAL A 129 0.90 -10.71 -5.69
C VAL A 129 1.18 -10.81 -4.20
N ALA A 130 2.33 -10.32 -3.77
CA ALA A 130 2.80 -10.42 -2.41
C ALA A 130 3.10 -9.07 -1.80
N TYR A 131 2.88 -8.90 -0.49
CA TYR A 131 3.29 -7.72 0.25
C TYR A 131 4.12 -8.06 1.49
N ALA A 132 4.98 -7.12 1.92
CA ALA A 132 5.76 -7.22 3.13
C ALA A 132 5.34 -6.18 4.16
N SER A 133 5.25 -6.60 5.43
CA SER A 133 5.03 -5.74 6.59
C SER A 133 6.25 -5.79 7.52
N ILE A 134 6.57 -4.67 8.18
CA ILE A 134 7.74 -4.58 9.09
C ILE A 134 7.64 -5.53 10.29
N LYS A 135 6.44 -5.80 10.80
CA LYS A 135 6.27 -6.54 12.07
C LYS A 135 6.52 -8.03 12.02
N LYS A 136 6.41 -8.63 10.86
CA LYS A 136 6.83 -10.02 10.55
C LYS A 136 7.01 -10.06 9.05
N GLN A 137 8.10 -10.60 8.57
CA GLN A 137 8.30 -10.93 7.15
C GLN A 137 7.27 -12.00 6.71
N LYS A 138 6.01 -11.80 7.04
CA LYS A 138 4.90 -12.60 6.53
C LYS A 138 4.63 -12.11 5.12
N LYS A 139 5.24 -12.79 4.17
CA LYS A 139 4.85 -12.75 2.78
C LYS A 139 3.43 -13.31 2.71
N GLN A 140 2.44 -12.46 2.50
CA GLN A 140 1.08 -12.91 2.19
C GLN A 140 0.92 -12.82 0.68
N THR A 141 0.68 -13.96 0.05
CA THR A 141 0.56 -14.09 -1.39
C THR A 141 -0.89 -14.36 -1.76
N SER A 142 -1.33 -13.73 -2.84
CA SER A 142 -2.60 -14.04 -3.50
C SER A 142 -2.33 -14.36 -4.96
N LEU A 143 -2.90 -15.44 -5.44
CA LEU A 143 -2.78 -15.87 -6.82
C LEU A 143 -3.84 -15.15 -7.67
N VAL A 144 -3.40 -14.48 -8.71
CA VAL A 144 -4.29 -13.88 -9.70
C VAL A 144 -4.12 -14.65 -11.00
N SER A 145 -5.19 -15.34 -11.42
CA SER A 145 -5.21 -16.07 -12.69
C SER A 145 -5.74 -15.18 -13.82
N SER A 146 -4.97 -15.06 -14.88
CA SER A 146 -5.38 -14.36 -16.10
C SER A 146 -6.42 -15.16 -16.91
N GLY A 147 -6.59 -16.45 -16.62
CA GLY A 147 -7.43 -17.37 -17.40
C GLY A 147 -6.84 -17.70 -18.79
N TRP A 148 -5.56 -17.41 -19.00
CA TRP A 148 -4.81 -17.84 -20.17
C TRP A 148 -4.42 -19.30 -19.95
N SER A 149 -5.09 -20.23 -20.64
CA SER A 149 -4.75 -21.65 -20.56
C SER A 149 -3.65 -21.99 -21.57
N GLU A 150 -2.88 -23.04 -21.27
CA GLU A 150 -1.79 -23.55 -22.12
C GLU A 150 -2.26 -24.14 -23.47
N ASN A 151 -3.56 -24.14 -23.76
CA ASN A 151 -4.12 -24.76 -24.96
C ASN A 151 -4.04 -23.83 -26.18
N TYR A 152 -2.81 -23.53 -26.65
CA TYR A 152 -2.56 -23.12 -28.01
C TYR A 152 -1.26 -23.79 -28.47
N SER A 153 -1.41 -25.06 -28.87
CA SER A 153 -0.48 -25.73 -29.80
C SER A 153 -0.73 -25.24 -31.21
#